data_928d1c54b0423aa927513606ee4ce266
#
_entry.id   928d1c54b0423aa927513606ee4ce266
#
_cell.length_a   1.000
_cell.length_b   1.000
_cell.length_c   1.000
_cell.angle_alpha   90.00
_cell.angle_beta   90.00
_cell.angle_gamma   90.00
#
_symmetry.space_group_name_H-M   'P 1'
#
loop_
_entity.id
_entity.type
_entity.pdbx_description
1 polymer ?
#
loop_
_entity_poly.entity_id
_entity_poly.type
_entity_poly.pdbx_seq_one_letter_code
_entity_poly.pdbx_strand_id
1 'polypeptide(L)'
;VAAGVGTAVTGRGAHIALIDDPFKDREEADSERRRDLVWDWYRSTLYTRLMPGGAIVLIQTRWHEDDLAGRILEQEADQWEVLELPAISPEGNALWPEWYPIEALERIKATVGPREFSALYQQKPQPDEGTFFRREWFQTWDKLPAMRYYGTSDYAVTDGGGDFTVHRIWGIDGKGDAYRVGGWRGQTASDEWIERKLDLIAKWKPLAWFGEGGVIQKAIEPMLRRRMRERNVHCRMEWLPSVADKPTRARSFQAMAATGRVYFEPGADIGEHLVFPAGKNDDDVDCSSLIGRAIDQAHPAIVRATENKGPRDRWDKAFSKEREVDTWKVT
;
A
#
# COMPACT_ATOMS: atom_id res chain seq x y z
N VAL A 1 -1.48 -36.86 20.43
CA VAL A 1 -2.17 -36.91 19.11
C VAL A 1 -1.46 -35.92 18.21
N ALA A 2 -1.12 -36.32 17.00
CA ALA A 2 -0.64 -35.43 15.96
C ALA A 2 -1.77 -35.18 14.94
N ALA A 3 -1.88 -33.95 14.47
CA ALA A 3 -2.90 -33.54 13.49
C ALA A 3 -2.34 -32.36 12.67
N GLY A 4 -2.65 -32.31 11.38
CA GLY A 4 -2.28 -31.17 10.54
C GLY A 4 -3.12 -29.91 10.86
N VAL A 5 -2.59 -28.75 10.58
CA VAL A 5 -3.32 -27.49 10.67
C VAL A 5 -4.58 -27.55 9.79
N GLY A 6 -5.71 -27.09 10.33
CA GLY A 6 -7.02 -27.16 9.66
C GLY A 6 -7.76 -28.49 9.82
N THR A 7 -7.16 -29.52 10.43
CA THR A 7 -7.89 -30.75 10.74
C THR A 7 -8.64 -30.62 12.06
N ALA A 8 -9.77 -31.31 12.15
CA ALA A 8 -10.59 -31.31 13.36
C ALA A 8 -9.89 -32.06 14.50
N VAL A 9 -9.56 -31.36 15.59
CA VAL A 9 -9.06 -31.92 16.85
C VAL A 9 -10.21 -32.01 17.86
N THR A 10 -11.35 -32.48 17.41
CA THR A 10 -12.58 -32.49 18.22
C THR A 10 -12.59 -33.59 19.27
N GLY A 11 -13.22 -33.31 20.44
CA GLY A 11 -13.47 -34.30 21.50
C GLY A 11 -12.27 -34.62 22.40
N ARG A 12 -11.16 -33.90 22.31
CA ARG A 12 -9.96 -34.11 23.15
C ARG A 12 -9.51 -32.82 23.78
N GLY A 13 -9.31 -32.79 25.11
CA GLY A 13 -8.66 -31.72 25.81
C GLY A 13 -7.14 -31.91 25.84
N ALA A 14 -6.37 -30.81 25.98
CA ALA A 14 -4.91 -30.83 26.09
C ALA A 14 -4.44 -29.95 27.24
N HIS A 15 -3.47 -30.43 28.03
CA HIS A 15 -2.75 -29.60 28.99
C HIS A 15 -1.54 -28.93 28.35
N ILE A 16 -1.01 -29.51 27.27
CA ILE A 16 0.05 -28.92 26.45
C ILE A 16 -0.35 -29.12 24.98
N ALA A 17 -0.40 -28.06 24.24
CA ALA A 17 -0.54 -28.06 22.78
C ALA A 17 0.76 -27.58 22.15
N LEU A 18 1.37 -28.42 21.32
CA LEU A 18 2.56 -28.09 20.54
C LEU A 18 2.15 -27.81 19.10
N ILE A 19 2.47 -26.62 18.60
CA ILE A 19 2.35 -26.22 17.20
C ILE A 19 3.76 -26.21 16.62
N ASP A 20 3.97 -26.98 15.55
CA ASP A 20 5.26 -27.11 14.90
C ASP A 20 5.11 -26.76 13.42
N ASP A 21 5.84 -25.72 12.97
CA ASP A 21 5.85 -25.18 11.62
C ASP A 21 4.46 -25.13 10.95
N PRO A 22 3.56 -24.22 11.36
CA PRO A 22 2.19 -24.16 10.86
C PRO A 22 2.10 -23.78 9.37
N PHE A 23 3.19 -23.27 8.78
CA PHE A 23 3.35 -23.01 7.35
C PHE A 23 4.48 -23.88 6.80
N LYS A 24 4.22 -24.58 5.72
CA LYS A 24 5.18 -25.52 5.13
C LYS A 24 6.26 -24.83 4.27
N ASP A 25 5.92 -23.68 3.68
CA ASP A 25 6.78 -22.97 2.73
C ASP A 25 6.39 -21.50 2.58
N ARG A 26 7.18 -20.78 1.78
CA ARG A 26 6.99 -19.36 1.46
C ARG A 26 5.65 -19.08 0.78
N GLU A 27 5.23 -19.92 -0.16
CA GLU A 27 3.98 -19.72 -0.90
C GLU A 27 2.76 -19.74 0.03
N GLU A 28 2.72 -20.65 0.99
CA GLU A 28 1.67 -20.66 2.00
C GLU A 28 1.72 -19.43 2.90
N ALA A 29 2.90 -19.04 3.34
CA ALA A 29 3.07 -17.89 4.24
C ALA A 29 2.76 -16.54 3.57
N ASP A 30 3.07 -16.37 2.29
CA ASP A 30 2.76 -15.16 1.52
C ASP A 30 1.25 -15.06 1.19
N SER A 31 0.51 -16.19 1.24
CA SER A 31 -0.94 -16.20 1.04
C SER A 31 -1.70 -15.68 2.27
N GLU A 32 -2.29 -14.48 2.19
CA GLU A 32 -3.14 -13.90 3.24
C GLU A 32 -4.24 -14.87 3.67
N ARG A 33 -4.95 -15.46 2.71
CA ARG A 33 -5.99 -16.48 2.97
C ARG A 33 -5.46 -17.65 3.80
N ARG A 34 -4.23 -18.10 3.57
CA ARG A 34 -3.64 -19.19 4.35
C ARG A 34 -3.30 -18.72 5.76
N ARG A 35 -2.77 -17.51 5.92
CA ARG A 35 -2.51 -16.93 7.24
C ARG A 35 -3.80 -16.79 8.05
N ASP A 36 -4.88 -16.34 7.43
CA ASP A 36 -6.19 -16.25 8.08
C ASP A 36 -6.73 -17.60 8.49
N LEU A 37 -6.62 -18.62 7.64
CA LEU A 37 -7.04 -19.99 7.98
C LEU A 37 -6.26 -20.57 9.17
N VAL A 38 -4.94 -20.32 9.24
CA VAL A 38 -4.10 -20.74 10.36
C VAL A 38 -4.46 -20.00 11.64
N TRP A 39 -4.72 -18.70 11.54
CA TRP A 39 -5.14 -17.86 12.66
C TRP A 39 -6.51 -18.27 13.21
N ASP A 40 -7.49 -18.49 12.35
CA ASP A 40 -8.82 -18.95 12.73
C ASP A 40 -8.78 -20.35 13.36
N TRP A 41 -7.97 -21.25 12.81
CA TRP A 41 -7.77 -22.58 13.39
C TRP A 41 -7.13 -22.49 14.78
N TYR A 42 -6.11 -21.65 14.97
CA TYR A 42 -5.49 -21.41 16.26
C TYR A 42 -6.54 -20.97 17.30
N ARG A 43 -7.32 -19.95 17.00
CA ARG A 43 -8.31 -19.38 17.92
C ARG A 43 -9.51 -20.27 18.15
N SER A 44 -10.11 -20.77 17.09
CA SER A 44 -11.42 -21.47 17.15
C SER A 44 -11.29 -22.96 17.44
N THR A 45 -10.20 -23.59 17.04
CA THR A 45 -10.03 -25.04 17.14
C THR A 45 -9.03 -25.42 18.21
N LEU A 46 -7.79 -24.94 18.16
CA LEU A 46 -6.74 -25.37 19.06
C LEU A 46 -6.90 -24.77 20.46
N TYR A 47 -7.06 -23.45 20.56
CA TYR A 47 -7.16 -22.75 21.84
C TYR A 47 -8.32 -23.24 22.68
N THR A 48 -9.46 -23.56 22.04
CA THR A 48 -10.65 -24.11 22.71
C THR A 48 -10.47 -25.54 23.23
N ARG A 49 -9.34 -26.19 22.98
CA ARG A 49 -8.99 -27.52 23.49
C ARG A 49 -8.10 -27.48 24.72
N LEU A 50 -7.58 -26.30 25.07
CA LEU A 50 -6.79 -26.21 26.29
C LEU A 50 -7.64 -26.45 27.54
N MET A 51 -7.14 -27.32 28.41
CA MET A 51 -7.69 -27.50 29.72
C MET A 51 -7.29 -26.31 30.62
N PRO A 52 -8.03 -26.02 31.68
CA PRO A 52 -7.63 -25.00 32.64
C PRO A 52 -6.18 -25.20 33.13
N GLY A 53 -5.33 -24.17 33.01
CA GLY A 53 -3.91 -24.26 33.31
C GLY A 53 -3.06 -24.93 32.22
N GLY A 54 -3.62 -25.21 31.06
CA GLY A 54 -2.87 -25.71 29.90
C GLY A 54 -2.02 -24.64 29.24
N ALA A 55 -0.96 -25.08 28.56
CA ALA A 55 -0.01 -24.23 27.85
C ALA A 55 0.07 -24.53 26.34
N ILE A 56 0.40 -23.53 25.55
CA ILE A 56 0.73 -23.67 24.12
C ILE A 56 2.23 -23.45 23.95
N VAL A 57 2.87 -24.29 23.16
CA VAL A 57 4.23 -24.10 22.68
C VAL A 57 4.17 -23.97 21.16
N LEU A 58 4.59 -22.83 20.65
CA LEU A 58 4.72 -22.60 19.22
C LEU A 58 6.19 -22.64 18.83
N ILE A 59 6.55 -23.57 17.96
CA ILE A 59 7.86 -23.65 17.31
C ILE A 59 7.62 -23.38 15.85
N GLN A 60 8.26 -22.37 15.28
CA GLN A 60 8.16 -22.11 13.86
C GLN A 60 9.35 -21.35 13.31
N THR A 61 9.63 -21.62 12.05
CA THR A 61 10.46 -20.76 11.21
C THR A 61 9.63 -19.56 10.76
N ARG A 62 10.20 -18.35 10.89
CA ARG A 62 9.48 -17.12 10.52
C ARG A 62 9.53 -16.94 8.99
N TRP A 63 8.40 -17.11 8.33
CA TRP A 63 8.27 -16.93 6.90
C TRP A 63 7.77 -15.55 6.49
N HIS A 64 6.87 -14.97 7.29
CA HIS A 64 6.20 -13.71 7.01
C HIS A 64 6.01 -12.90 8.30
N GLU A 65 6.00 -11.57 8.21
CA GLU A 65 5.76 -10.72 9.39
C GLU A 65 4.39 -10.96 10.04
N ASP A 66 3.36 -11.21 9.21
CA ASP A 66 1.99 -11.53 9.61
C ASP A 66 1.74 -13.05 9.66
N ASP A 67 2.73 -13.88 9.99
CA ASP A 67 2.55 -15.31 10.26
C ASP A 67 1.91 -15.54 11.64
N LEU A 68 1.68 -16.79 12.02
CA LEU A 68 1.02 -17.11 13.29
C LEU A 68 1.72 -16.46 14.49
N ALA A 69 3.06 -16.56 14.57
CA ALA A 69 3.82 -15.92 15.65
C ALA A 69 3.72 -14.39 15.60
N GLY A 70 3.76 -13.78 14.39
CA GLY A 70 3.58 -12.35 14.23
C GLY A 70 2.26 -11.86 14.78
N ARG A 71 1.14 -12.53 14.44
CA ARG A 71 -0.20 -12.19 14.95
C ARG A 71 -0.34 -12.41 16.46
N ILE A 72 0.23 -13.47 16.99
CA ILE A 72 0.25 -13.72 18.44
C ILE A 72 1.00 -12.59 19.16
N LEU A 73 2.19 -12.24 18.70
CA LEU A 73 3.01 -11.19 19.32
C LEU A 73 2.38 -9.79 19.19
N GLU A 74 1.58 -9.55 18.17
CA GLU A 74 0.84 -8.30 18.02
C GLU A 74 -0.36 -8.19 18.97
N GLN A 75 -1.09 -9.31 19.21
CA GLN A 75 -2.37 -9.29 19.91
C GLN A 75 -2.29 -9.82 21.35
N GLU A 76 -1.33 -10.68 21.66
CA GLU A 76 -1.28 -11.45 22.91
C GLU A 76 0.14 -11.47 23.52
N ALA A 77 1.02 -10.52 23.17
CA ALA A 77 2.44 -10.52 23.56
C ALA A 77 2.69 -10.67 25.07
N ASP A 78 1.80 -10.10 25.88
CA ASP A 78 1.85 -10.15 27.35
C ASP A 78 1.59 -11.55 27.96
N GLN A 79 1.05 -12.47 27.16
CA GLN A 79 0.72 -13.84 27.55
C GLN A 79 1.79 -14.85 27.10
N TRP A 80 2.82 -14.41 26.35
CA TRP A 80 3.80 -15.28 25.74
C TRP A 80 5.23 -14.99 26.20
N GLU A 81 5.96 -16.04 26.50
CA GLU A 81 7.42 -16.00 26.61
C GLU A 81 8.04 -16.30 25.26
N VAL A 82 8.88 -15.41 24.77
CA VAL A 82 9.47 -15.48 23.43
C VAL A 82 10.94 -15.86 23.51
N LEU A 83 11.32 -16.94 22.82
CA LEU A 83 12.71 -17.33 22.63
C LEU A 83 13.09 -17.17 21.17
N GLU A 84 13.91 -16.15 20.85
CA GLU A 84 14.48 -15.94 19.53
C GLU A 84 15.89 -16.49 19.46
N LEU A 85 16.17 -17.30 18.44
CA LEU A 85 17.47 -17.92 18.20
C LEU A 85 18.02 -17.52 16.82
N PRO A 86 18.49 -16.26 16.64
CA PRO A 86 19.05 -15.83 15.36
C PRO A 86 20.36 -16.56 15.08
N ALA A 87 20.57 -16.97 13.83
CA ALA A 87 21.77 -17.67 13.41
C ALA A 87 23.06 -16.86 13.58
N ILE A 88 22.97 -15.53 13.51
CA ILE A 88 24.05 -14.59 13.78
C ILE A 88 23.55 -13.59 14.82
N SER A 89 24.26 -13.49 15.95
CA SER A 89 23.95 -12.53 17.03
C SER A 89 24.21 -11.09 16.59
N PRO A 90 23.68 -10.07 17.32
CA PRO A 90 24.00 -8.67 17.07
C PRO A 90 25.50 -8.35 17.10
N GLU A 91 26.29 -9.11 17.88
CA GLU A 91 27.74 -9.00 17.99
C GLU A 91 28.49 -9.69 16.85
N GLY A 92 27.78 -10.34 15.91
CA GLY A 92 28.35 -11.01 14.75
C GLY A 92 28.82 -12.45 15.01
N ASN A 93 28.42 -13.07 16.12
CA ASN A 93 28.79 -14.45 16.43
C ASN A 93 27.74 -15.43 15.90
N ALA A 94 28.18 -16.56 15.38
CA ALA A 94 27.28 -17.65 14.99
C ALA A 94 26.63 -18.27 16.23
N LEU A 95 25.33 -18.62 16.12
CA LEU A 95 24.59 -19.31 17.18
C LEU A 95 25.21 -20.68 17.52
N TRP A 96 25.71 -21.39 16.50
CA TRP A 96 26.32 -22.70 16.66
C TRP A 96 27.57 -22.83 15.77
N PRO A 97 28.72 -22.23 16.20
CA PRO A 97 29.92 -22.10 15.36
C PRO A 97 30.57 -23.42 14.99
N GLU A 98 30.41 -24.49 15.79
CA GLU A 98 30.95 -25.80 15.49
C GLU A 98 30.26 -26.50 14.32
N TRP A 99 29.02 -26.15 14.05
CA TRP A 99 28.22 -26.71 12.95
C TRP A 99 28.03 -25.72 11.79
N TYR A 100 27.70 -24.48 12.12
CA TYR A 100 27.50 -23.40 11.17
C TYR A 100 28.40 -22.21 11.51
N PRO A 101 29.71 -22.28 11.11
CA PRO A 101 30.60 -21.14 11.28
C PRO A 101 30.14 -19.95 10.40
N ILE A 102 30.57 -18.74 10.74
CA ILE A 102 30.17 -17.49 10.06
C ILE A 102 30.34 -17.57 8.55
N GLU A 103 31.41 -18.13 8.08
CA GLU A 103 31.72 -18.29 6.64
C GLU A 103 30.68 -19.19 5.93
N ALA A 104 30.12 -20.17 6.65
CA ALA A 104 29.06 -21.02 6.11
C ALA A 104 27.73 -20.24 6.07
N LEU A 105 27.42 -19.48 7.11
CA LEU A 105 26.22 -18.65 7.17
C LEU A 105 26.23 -17.54 6.10
N GLU A 106 27.38 -16.92 5.84
CA GLU A 106 27.50 -15.92 4.77
C GLU A 106 27.36 -16.55 3.36
N ARG A 107 27.85 -17.78 3.14
CA ARG A 107 27.58 -18.52 1.89
C ARG A 107 26.09 -18.83 1.73
N ILE A 108 25.44 -19.28 2.79
CA ILE A 108 23.98 -19.52 2.78
C ILE A 108 23.26 -18.22 2.43
N LYS A 109 23.59 -17.13 3.11
CA LYS A 109 22.99 -15.80 2.87
C LYS A 109 23.14 -15.34 1.41
N ALA A 110 24.32 -15.55 0.83
CA ALA A 110 24.58 -15.25 -0.59
C ALA A 110 23.74 -16.12 -1.54
N THR A 111 23.42 -17.36 -1.14
CA THR A 111 22.66 -18.33 -1.96
C THR A 111 21.16 -18.09 -1.85
N VAL A 112 20.62 -17.98 -0.63
CA VAL A 112 19.16 -17.84 -0.40
C VAL A 112 18.68 -16.41 -0.56
N GLY A 113 19.56 -15.44 -0.49
CA GLY A 113 19.27 -14.03 -0.57
C GLY A 113 18.93 -13.38 0.79
N PRO A 114 18.95 -12.03 0.83
CA PRO A 114 18.79 -11.28 2.08
C PRO A 114 17.45 -11.51 2.78
N ARG A 115 16.36 -11.58 2.02
CA ARG A 115 14.99 -11.78 2.53
C ARG A 115 14.86 -13.13 3.24
N GLU A 116 15.21 -14.19 2.53
CA GLU A 116 15.10 -15.54 3.07
C GLU A 116 16.03 -15.73 4.28
N PHE A 117 17.24 -15.17 4.21
CA PHE A 117 18.17 -15.23 5.33
C PHE A 117 17.65 -14.46 6.55
N SER A 118 17.09 -13.27 6.35
CA SER A 118 16.50 -12.46 7.44
C SER A 118 15.32 -13.19 8.08
N ALA A 119 14.47 -13.80 7.29
CA ALA A 119 13.29 -14.52 7.78
C ALA A 119 13.67 -15.84 8.48
N LEU A 120 14.33 -16.75 7.76
CA LEU A 120 14.52 -18.13 8.21
C LEU A 120 15.67 -18.28 9.20
N TYR A 121 16.74 -17.49 9.02
CA TYR A 121 17.94 -17.61 9.84
C TYR A 121 18.06 -16.56 10.94
N GLN A 122 17.52 -15.36 10.72
CA GLN A 122 17.56 -14.28 11.72
C GLN A 122 16.25 -14.08 12.48
N GLN A 123 15.21 -14.87 12.19
CA GLN A 123 13.88 -14.79 12.81
C GLN A 123 13.19 -13.43 12.60
N LYS A 124 13.65 -12.65 11.62
CA LYS A 124 13.15 -11.31 11.28
C LYS A 124 12.66 -11.29 9.83
N PRO A 125 11.45 -11.82 9.59
CA PRO A 125 10.87 -11.75 8.25
C PRO A 125 10.72 -10.30 7.84
N GLN A 126 11.22 -9.98 6.67
CA GLN A 126 11.09 -8.68 6.03
C GLN A 126 10.44 -8.87 4.68
N PRO A 127 9.53 -7.97 4.30
CA PRO A 127 8.98 -7.97 2.95
C PRO A 127 10.10 -7.75 1.91
N ASP A 128 9.91 -8.27 0.70
CA ASP A 128 10.83 -8.01 -0.40
C ASP A 128 10.81 -6.52 -0.77
N GLU A 129 11.82 -5.79 -0.35
CA GLU A 129 12.00 -4.43 -0.85
C GLU A 129 12.27 -4.46 -2.37
N GLY A 130 11.42 -3.76 -3.13
CA GLY A 130 11.75 -3.37 -4.49
C GLY A 130 11.55 -4.41 -5.60
N THR A 131 10.78 -5.48 -5.37
CA THR A 131 10.44 -6.40 -6.47
C THR A 131 9.38 -5.81 -7.40
N PHE A 132 8.40 -5.11 -6.84
CA PHE A 132 7.33 -4.48 -7.63
C PHE A 132 7.58 -2.99 -7.82
N PHE A 133 7.89 -2.27 -6.76
CA PHE A 133 8.32 -0.88 -6.82
C PHE A 133 9.76 -0.76 -6.31
N ARG A 134 10.54 0.15 -6.92
CA ARG A 134 11.89 0.48 -6.49
C ARG A 134 11.93 1.89 -5.92
N ARG A 135 12.69 2.09 -4.85
CA ARG A 135 12.83 3.39 -4.18
C ARG A 135 13.27 4.50 -5.15
N GLU A 136 14.19 4.21 -6.05
CA GLU A 136 14.71 5.16 -7.03
C GLU A 136 13.68 5.62 -8.08
N TRP A 137 12.54 4.95 -8.19
CA TRP A 137 11.47 5.36 -9.10
C TRP A 137 10.61 6.50 -8.55
N PHE A 138 10.59 6.67 -7.21
CA PHE A 138 9.82 7.70 -6.55
C PHE A 138 10.66 8.97 -6.40
N GLN A 139 10.26 10.00 -7.10
CA GLN A 139 10.89 11.31 -7.02
C GLN A 139 10.31 12.12 -5.86
N THR A 140 11.06 13.09 -5.38
CA THR A 140 10.56 14.06 -4.39
C THR A 140 10.44 15.42 -5.06
N TRP A 141 9.36 16.14 -4.75
CA TRP A 141 9.19 17.48 -5.28
C TRP A 141 9.62 18.56 -4.26
N ASP A 142 10.32 19.57 -4.73
CA ASP A 142 10.65 20.76 -3.92
C ASP A 142 9.66 21.88 -4.18
N LYS A 143 9.21 22.02 -5.43
CA LYS A 143 8.28 23.05 -5.87
C LYS A 143 7.22 22.45 -6.78
N LEU A 144 5.97 22.78 -6.48
CA LEU A 144 4.85 22.27 -7.25
C LEU A 144 4.65 23.11 -8.54
N PRO A 145 4.56 22.47 -9.71
CA PRO A 145 4.17 23.11 -10.96
C PRO A 145 2.69 23.47 -10.99
N ALA A 146 2.25 24.13 -12.07
CA ALA A 146 0.82 24.29 -12.33
C ALA A 146 0.19 22.90 -12.61
N MET A 147 -0.86 22.55 -11.88
CA MET A 147 -1.48 21.23 -11.96
C MET A 147 -2.98 21.28 -11.73
N ARG A 148 -3.67 20.21 -12.12
CA ARG A 148 -5.05 19.93 -11.76
C ARG A 148 -5.08 18.87 -10.69
N TYR A 149 -5.97 19.04 -9.72
CA TYR A 149 -6.04 18.15 -8.57
C TYR A 149 -7.12 17.07 -8.76
N TYR A 150 -6.79 15.88 -8.26
CA TYR A 150 -7.65 14.70 -8.22
C TYR A 150 -7.53 14.04 -6.86
N GLY A 151 -8.60 13.40 -6.41
CA GLY A 151 -8.60 12.63 -5.18
C GLY A 151 -8.69 11.14 -5.46
N THR A 152 -8.09 10.33 -4.59
CA THR A 152 -8.28 8.87 -4.58
C THR A 152 -8.61 8.40 -3.17
N SER A 153 -9.37 7.31 -3.06
CA SER A 153 -9.63 6.66 -1.77
C SER A 153 -9.63 5.16 -1.89
N ASP A 154 -8.93 4.53 -0.98
CA ASP A 154 -9.18 3.17 -0.56
C ASP A 154 -9.93 3.16 0.77
N TYR A 155 -10.93 2.27 0.92
CA TYR A 155 -11.86 2.30 2.05
C TYR A 155 -11.83 0.99 2.81
N ALA A 156 -11.46 1.03 4.09
CA ALA A 156 -11.64 -0.08 5.00
C ALA A 156 -13.11 -0.40 5.25
N VAL A 157 -13.44 -1.69 5.31
CA VAL A 157 -14.81 -2.18 5.52
C VAL A 157 -15.16 -2.29 7.00
N THR A 158 -14.15 -2.45 7.87
CA THR A 158 -14.32 -2.77 9.29
C THR A 158 -13.82 -1.65 10.20
N ASP A 159 -14.62 -1.34 11.23
CA ASP A 159 -14.20 -0.44 12.29
C ASP A 159 -13.27 -1.17 13.27
N GLY A 160 -12.05 -0.66 13.46
CA GLY A 160 -11.21 -1.02 14.61
C GLY A 160 -10.37 -2.30 14.48
N GLY A 161 -9.99 -2.74 13.29
CA GLY A 161 -9.05 -3.86 13.15
C GLY A 161 -8.69 -4.18 11.69
N GLY A 162 -7.43 -4.12 11.34
CA GLY A 162 -6.89 -4.54 10.05
C GLY A 162 -6.58 -3.38 9.11
N ASP A 163 -7.44 -3.11 8.15
CA ASP A 163 -7.15 -2.20 7.05
C ASP A 163 -7.37 -0.73 7.39
N PHE A 164 -6.63 0.15 6.73
CA PHE A 164 -6.79 1.60 6.86
C PHE A 164 -7.68 2.15 5.75
N THR A 165 -8.50 3.14 6.08
CA THR A 165 -9.04 4.02 5.05
C THR A 165 -8.00 5.07 4.69
N VAL A 166 -7.67 5.16 3.40
CA VAL A 166 -6.67 6.08 2.86
C VAL A 166 -7.31 7.03 1.87
N HIS A 167 -7.03 8.33 2.04
CA HIS A 167 -7.39 9.37 1.08
C HIS A 167 -6.12 10.06 0.60
N ARG A 168 -5.94 10.22 -0.71
CA ARG A 168 -4.80 10.95 -1.28
C ARG A 168 -5.26 12.01 -2.26
N ILE A 169 -4.50 13.09 -2.30
CA ILE A 169 -4.66 14.16 -3.30
C ILE A 169 -3.47 14.13 -4.24
N TRP A 170 -3.77 14.07 -5.51
CA TRP A 170 -2.82 14.02 -6.60
C TRP A 170 -2.96 15.27 -7.47
N GLY A 171 -1.83 15.93 -7.76
CA GLY A 171 -1.75 16.93 -8.80
C GLY A 171 -1.25 16.31 -10.09
N ILE A 172 -1.89 16.61 -11.22
CA ILE A 172 -1.43 16.19 -12.56
C ILE A 172 -0.99 17.45 -13.30
N ASP A 173 0.29 17.51 -13.67
CA ASP A 173 0.86 18.66 -14.37
C ASP A 173 0.59 18.64 -15.89
N GLY A 174 1.14 19.60 -16.61
CA GLY A 174 0.99 19.72 -18.06
C GLY A 174 1.66 18.61 -18.88
N LYS A 175 2.57 17.83 -18.26
CA LYS A 175 3.24 16.68 -18.87
C LYS A 175 2.53 15.37 -18.55
N GLY A 176 1.56 15.40 -17.63
CA GLY A 176 0.88 14.22 -17.12
C GLY A 176 1.62 13.52 -15.99
N ASP A 177 2.59 14.19 -15.35
CA ASP A 177 3.28 13.67 -14.18
C ASP A 177 2.41 13.83 -12.93
N ALA A 178 2.44 12.85 -12.02
CA ALA A 178 1.60 12.78 -10.85
C ALA A 178 2.38 13.19 -9.59
N TYR A 179 1.82 14.13 -8.84
CA TYR A 179 2.39 14.66 -7.60
C TYR A 179 1.46 14.38 -6.44
N ARG A 180 1.90 13.60 -5.45
CA ARG A 180 1.15 13.47 -4.19
C ARG A 180 1.36 14.76 -3.39
N VAL A 181 0.27 15.46 -3.10
CA VAL A 181 0.33 16.80 -2.47
C VAL A 181 -0.38 16.86 -1.13
N GLY A 182 -1.03 15.79 -0.73
CA GLY A 182 -1.71 15.69 0.55
C GLY A 182 -2.53 14.42 0.68
N GLY A 183 -3.11 14.23 1.84
CA GLY A 183 -3.95 13.08 2.12
C GLY A 183 -4.29 12.95 3.59
N TRP A 184 -4.95 11.86 3.90
CA TRP A 184 -5.29 11.40 5.23
C TRP A 184 -5.28 9.87 5.25
N ARG A 185 -4.95 9.28 6.40
CA ARG A 185 -4.99 7.85 6.66
C ARG A 185 -5.45 7.61 8.08
N GLY A 186 -6.33 6.64 8.29
CA GLY A 186 -6.77 6.30 9.64
C GLY A 186 -7.62 5.03 9.67
N GLN A 187 -7.72 4.47 10.87
CA GLN A 187 -8.64 3.38 11.22
C GLN A 187 -9.76 3.96 12.07
N THR A 188 -10.75 4.56 11.41
CA THR A 188 -11.84 5.27 12.08
C THR A 188 -13.18 4.88 11.49
N ALA A 189 -14.26 5.19 12.19
CA ALA A 189 -15.61 4.98 11.70
C ALA A 189 -15.89 5.81 10.44
N SER A 190 -16.88 5.37 9.67
CA SER A 190 -17.18 5.93 8.35
C SER A 190 -17.61 7.41 8.37
N ASP A 191 -18.18 7.87 9.44
CA ASP A 191 -18.56 9.29 9.62
C ASP A 191 -17.31 10.17 9.71
N GLU A 192 -16.26 9.77 10.43
CA GLU A 192 -15.02 10.52 10.57
C GLU A 192 -14.24 10.59 9.24
N TRP A 193 -13.97 9.46 8.58
CA TRP A 193 -13.19 9.52 7.34
C TRP A 193 -13.96 10.21 6.20
N ILE A 194 -15.33 10.22 6.20
CA ILE A 194 -16.10 11.05 5.29
C ILE A 194 -15.81 12.53 5.54
N GLU A 195 -15.79 12.97 6.79
CA GLU A 195 -15.47 14.37 7.12
C GLU A 195 -14.06 14.75 6.69
N ARG A 196 -13.05 13.88 6.93
CA ARG A 196 -11.67 14.08 6.46
C ARG A 196 -11.60 14.22 4.94
N LYS A 197 -12.34 13.37 4.23
CA LYS A 197 -12.46 13.48 2.77
C LYS A 197 -13.05 14.81 2.33
N LEU A 198 -14.11 15.27 2.96
CA LEU A 198 -14.74 16.56 2.64
C LEU A 198 -13.81 17.73 2.95
N ASP A 199 -13.00 17.66 4.01
CA ASP A 199 -11.96 18.65 4.29
C ASP A 199 -10.93 18.74 3.16
N LEU A 200 -10.48 17.57 2.66
CA LEU A 200 -9.57 17.52 1.52
C LEU A 200 -10.19 18.08 0.25
N ILE A 201 -11.47 17.79 -0.02
CA ILE A 201 -12.20 18.33 -1.17
C ILE A 201 -12.33 19.87 -1.06
N ALA A 202 -12.68 20.38 0.13
CA ALA A 202 -12.82 21.81 0.36
C ALA A 202 -11.48 22.56 0.16
N LYS A 203 -10.39 21.98 0.65
CA LYS A 203 -9.04 22.56 0.57
C LYS A 203 -8.48 22.54 -0.85
N TRP A 204 -8.52 21.38 -1.52
CA TRP A 204 -7.81 21.15 -2.78
C TRP A 204 -8.67 21.31 -4.02
N LYS A 205 -10.00 21.28 -3.88
CA LYS A 205 -10.98 21.42 -4.96
C LYS A 205 -10.68 20.49 -6.16
N PRO A 206 -10.54 19.17 -5.91
CA PRO A 206 -10.23 18.23 -6.98
C PRO A 206 -11.33 18.20 -8.03
N LEU A 207 -10.96 18.02 -9.29
CA LEU A 207 -11.88 17.92 -10.43
C LEU A 207 -12.72 16.65 -10.36
N ALA A 208 -12.11 15.56 -9.93
CA ALA A 208 -12.77 14.29 -9.70
C ALA A 208 -12.11 13.55 -8.52
N TRP A 209 -12.87 12.64 -7.94
CA TRP A 209 -12.43 11.76 -6.88
C TRP A 209 -12.69 10.30 -7.26
N PHE A 210 -11.63 9.49 -7.31
CA PHE A 210 -11.69 8.11 -7.71
C PHE A 210 -11.75 7.18 -6.51
N GLY A 211 -12.57 6.15 -6.60
CA GLY A 211 -12.68 5.07 -5.64
C GLY A 211 -12.92 3.74 -6.36
N GLU A 212 -12.76 2.63 -5.66
CA GLU A 212 -13.13 1.33 -6.20
C GLU A 212 -14.65 1.11 -6.09
N GLY A 213 -15.27 0.70 -7.19
CA GLY A 213 -16.70 0.39 -7.25
C GLY A 213 -17.01 -0.97 -6.62
N GLY A 214 -18.20 -1.09 -6.04
CA GLY A 214 -18.62 -2.37 -5.44
C GLY A 214 -19.57 -2.19 -4.25
N VAL A 215 -19.43 -3.07 -3.27
CA VAL A 215 -20.31 -3.09 -2.08
C VAL A 215 -20.10 -1.81 -1.25
N ILE A 216 -18.85 -1.40 -1.06
CA ILE A 216 -18.50 -0.20 -0.28
C ILE A 216 -19.09 1.05 -0.91
N GLN A 217 -18.97 1.21 -2.23
CA GLN A 217 -19.61 2.32 -2.94
C GLN A 217 -21.10 2.44 -2.58
N LYS A 218 -21.83 1.33 -2.69
CA LYS A 218 -23.28 1.32 -2.43
C LYS A 218 -23.62 1.69 -0.99
N ALA A 219 -22.78 1.28 -0.05
CA ALA A 219 -22.97 1.56 1.37
C ALA A 219 -22.72 3.03 1.72
N ILE A 220 -21.64 3.62 1.20
CA ILE A 220 -21.18 4.95 1.62
C ILE A 220 -21.72 6.10 0.76
N GLU A 221 -22.02 5.86 -0.51
CA GLU A 221 -22.39 6.92 -1.46
C GLU A 221 -23.59 7.75 -1.02
N PRO A 222 -24.67 7.19 -0.45
CA PRO A 222 -25.81 7.98 0.02
C PRO A 222 -25.43 8.95 1.14
N MET A 223 -24.64 8.48 2.12
CA MET A 223 -24.17 9.30 3.25
C MET A 223 -23.20 10.37 2.76
N LEU A 224 -22.24 10.02 1.93
CA LEU A 224 -21.29 10.96 1.35
C LEU A 224 -22.01 12.08 0.58
N ARG A 225 -22.96 11.74 -0.30
CA ARG A 225 -23.76 12.71 -1.08
C ARG A 225 -24.59 13.63 -0.16
N ARG A 226 -25.14 13.09 0.92
CA ARG A 226 -25.86 13.89 1.93
C ARG A 226 -24.91 14.89 2.59
N ARG A 227 -23.77 14.45 3.10
CA ARG A 227 -22.79 15.30 3.78
C ARG A 227 -22.18 16.35 2.84
N MET A 228 -21.95 16.02 1.57
CA MET A 228 -21.51 16.98 0.55
C MET A 228 -22.50 18.16 0.42
N ARG A 229 -23.80 17.86 0.39
CA ARG A 229 -24.85 18.91 0.34
C ARG A 229 -24.88 19.74 1.62
N GLU A 230 -24.87 19.09 2.79
CA GLU A 230 -24.92 19.76 4.10
C GLU A 230 -23.74 20.72 4.30
N ARG A 231 -22.55 20.33 3.84
CA ARG A 231 -21.34 21.17 3.93
C ARG A 231 -21.14 22.12 2.75
N ASN A 232 -22.00 22.04 1.74
CA ASN A 232 -21.82 22.74 0.46
C ASN A 232 -20.44 22.52 -0.17
N VAL A 233 -19.95 21.27 -0.11
CA VAL A 233 -18.66 20.82 -0.67
C VAL A 233 -18.94 19.77 -1.73
N HIS A 234 -18.55 20.04 -2.98
CA HIS A 234 -18.90 19.18 -4.10
C HIS A 234 -17.66 18.73 -4.85
N CYS A 235 -17.67 17.46 -5.27
CA CYS A 235 -16.67 16.87 -6.15
C CYS A 235 -17.35 15.78 -6.99
N ARG A 236 -16.91 15.63 -8.22
CA ARG A 236 -17.34 14.52 -9.10
C ARG A 236 -16.75 13.22 -8.57
N MET A 237 -17.63 12.27 -8.22
CA MET A 237 -17.23 10.94 -7.78
C MET A 237 -17.19 9.97 -8.95
N GLU A 238 -16.08 9.30 -9.14
CA GLU A 238 -15.84 8.29 -10.17
C GLU A 238 -15.49 6.95 -9.51
N TRP A 239 -16.21 5.90 -9.89
CA TRP A 239 -16.01 4.58 -9.34
C TRP A 239 -15.41 3.65 -10.40
N LEU A 240 -14.17 3.25 -10.19
CA LEU A 240 -13.47 2.35 -11.11
C LEU A 240 -13.92 0.90 -10.84
N PRO A 241 -14.00 0.06 -11.89
CA PRO A 241 -14.35 -1.35 -11.72
C PRO A 241 -13.37 -2.05 -10.78
N SER A 242 -13.90 -2.93 -9.91
CA SER A 242 -13.03 -3.78 -9.08
C SER A 242 -12.30 -4.80 -9.95
N VAL A 243 -11.00 -4.95 -9.74
CA VAL A 243 -10.14 -5.94 -10.37
C VAL A 243 -9.61 -6.86 -9.27
N ALA A 244 -9.74 -8.16 -9.43
CA ALA A 244 -9.51 -9.14 -8.36
C ALA A 244 -8.05 -9.23 -7.90
N ASP A 245 -7.08 -8.95 -8.77
CA ASP A 245 -5.65 -9.14 -8.48
C ASP A 245 -4.97 -7.80 -8.14
N LYS A 246 -4.43 -7.69 -6.93
CA LYS A 246 -3.74 -6.49 -6.43
C LYS A 246 -2.57 -6.04 -7.31
N PRO A 247 -1.62 -6.92 -7.71
CA PRO A 247 -0.55 -6.52 -8.61
C PRO A 247 -1.05 -5.98 -9.96
N THR A 248 -2.09 -6.55 -10.52
CA THR A 248 -2.70 -6.05 -11.77
C THR A 248 -3.26 -4.64 -11.60
N ARG A 249 -3.92 -4.36 -10.47
CA ARG A 249 -4.41 -3.00 -10.16
C ARG A 249 -3.29 -1.97 -10.10
N ALA A 250 -2.15 -2.35 -9.53
CA ALA A 250 -1.01 -1.46 -9.33
C ALA A 250 -0.12 -1.26 -10.59
N ARG A 251 -0.28 -2.06 -11.66
CA ARG A 251 0.58 -2.02 -12.85
C ARG A 251 0.66 -0.64 -13.52
N SER A 252 -0.45 0.07 -13.67
CA SER A 252 -0.44 1.39 -14.29
C SER A 252 0.36 2.40 -13.45
N PHE A 253 0.18 2.37 -12.13
CA PHE A 253 0.96 3.22 -11.21
C PHE A 253 2.42 2.82 -11.17
N GLN A 254 2.72 1.51 -11.20
CA GLN A 254 4.09 0.99 -11.31
C GLN A 254 4.79 1.53 -12.58
N ALA A 255 4.12 1.48 -13.72
CA ALA A 255 4.69 1.99 -14.98
C ALA A 255 4.97 3.48 -14.94
N MET A 256 4.10 4.28 -14.31
CA MET A 256 4.33 5.69 -14.08
C MET A 256 5.55 5.92 -13.16
N ALA A 257 5.65 5.19 -12.06
CA ALA A 257 6.78 5.29 -11.15
C ALA A 257 8.09 4.90 -11.84
N ALA A 258 8.12 3.76 -12.54
CA ALA A 258 9.29 3.25 -13.25
C ALA A 258 9.82 4.22 -14.33
N THR A 259 8.96 5.07 -14.88
CA THR A 259 9.33 6.13 -15.83
C THR A 259 9.66 7.47 -15.16
N GLY A 260 9.75 7.52 -13.82
CA GLY A 260 10.09 8.73 -13.07
C GLY A 260 8.99 9.81 -13.08
N ARG A 261 7.73 9.41 -13.30
CA ARG A 261 6.59 10.32 -13.43
C ARG A 261 5.74 10.43 -12.16
N VAL A 262 6.24 9.94 -11.04
CA VAL A 262 5.56 9.97 -9.74
C VAL A 262 6.42 10.71 -8.73
N TYR A 263 5.85 11.74 -8.13
CA TYR A 263 6.52 12.61 -7.17
C TYR A 263 5.77 12.60 -5.84
N PHE A 264 6.50 12.43 -4.76
CA PHE A 264 5.98 12.48 -3.40
C PHE A 264 6.43 13.73 -2.67
N GLU A 265 5.70 14.15 -1.65
CA GLU A 265 6.12 15.21 -0.74
C GLU A 265 7.42 14.85 -0.02
N PRO A 266 8.26 15.83 0.36
CA PRO A 266 9.45 15.59 1.16
C PRO A 266 9.12 14.87 2.47
N GLY A 267 9.84 13.78 2.75
CA GLY A 267 9.62 12.98 3.96
C GLY A 267 8.41 12.04 3.90
N ALA A 268 7.83 11.84 2.71
CA ALA A 268 6.73 10.88 2.53
C ALA A 268 7.14 9.46 2.97
N ASP A 269 6.25 8.80 3.70
CA ASP A 269 6.37 7.37 3.91
C ASP A 269 5.96 6.64 2.62
N ILE A 270 6.87 5.87 2.05
CA ILE A 270 6.67 5.00 0.89
C ILE A 270 6.87 3.53 1.25
N GLY A 271 6.92 3.20 2.56
CA GLY A 271 7.21 1.86 3.05
C GLY A 271 6.31 0.80 2.43
N GLU A 272 4.99 1.01 2.40
CA GLU A 272 4.04 0.07 1.80
C GLU A 272 4.32 -0.19 0.31
N HIS A 273 4.69 0.85 -0.45
CA HIS A 273 5.06 0.68 -1.87
C HIS A 273 6.30 -0.20 -2.03
N LEU A 274 7.31 -0.03 -1.17
CA LEU A 274 8.57 -0.78 -1.27
C LEU A 274 8.42 -2.25 -0.94
N VAL A 275 7.46 -2.60 -0.11
CA VAL A 275 7.23 -3.99 0.32
C VAL A 275 6.09 -4.68 -0.45
N PHE A 276 5.37 -3.94 -1.29
CA PHE A 276 4.25 -4.48 -2.09
C PHE A 276 4.74 -5.54 -3.10
N PRO A 277 4.03 -6.66 -3.32
CA PRO A 277 2.72 -7.01 -2.76
C PRO A 277 2.80 -7.85 -1.47
N ALA A 278 3.99 -8.08 -0.90
CA ALA A 278 4.22 -8.99 0.22
C ALA A 278 4.01 -8.35 1.61
N GLY A 279 3.83 -7.02 1.68
CA GLY A 279 3.61 -6.29 2.94
C GLY A 279 2.28 -6.63 3.60
N LYS A 280 2.22 -6.46 4.93
CA LYS A 280 0.98 -6.63 5.71
C LYS A 280 -0.11 -5.62 5.31
N ASN A 281 0.28 -4.37 5.09
CA ASN A 281 -0.61 -3.29 4.67
C ASN A 281 -0.22 -2.83 3.26
N ASP A 282 -1.21 -2.58 2.44
CA ASP A 282 -1.04 -2.07 1.08
C ASP A 282 -2.07 -1.00 0.70
N ASP A 283 -2.79 -0.49 1.70
CA ASP A 283 -3.88 0.48 1.51
C ASP A 283 -3.42 1.75 0.78
N ASP A 284 -2.18 2.23 1.03
CA ASP A 284 -1.62 3.39 0.33
C ASP A 284 -1.25 3.05 -1.13
N VAL A 285 -0.86 1.80 -1.40
CA VAL A 285 -0.61 1.32 -2.77
C VAL A 285 -1.92 1.19 -3.53
N ASP A 286 -2.96 0.60 -2.92
CA ASP A 286 -4.28 0.47 -3.53
C ASP A 286 -4.88 1.85 -3.82
N CYS A 287 -4.79 2.80 -2.87
CA CYS A 287 -5.18 4.18 -3.06
C CYS A 287 -4.39 4.87 -4.20
N SER A 288 -3.07 4.65 -4.27
CA SER A 288 -2.20 5.19 -5.32
C SER A 288 -2.47 4.56 -6.69
N SER A 289 -2.83 3.28 -6.71
CA SER A 289 -3.17 2.54 -7.93
C SER A 289 -4.36 3.14 -8.68
N LEU A 290 -5.31 3.75 -7.94
CA LEU A 290 -6.47 4.41 -8.53
C LEU A 290 -6.09 5.58 -9.42
N ILE A 291 -5.07 6.40 -9.07
CA ILE A 291 -4.63 7.49 -9.97
C ILE A 291 -3.95 6.93 -11.22
N GLY A 292 -3.16 5.85 -11.09
CA GLY A 292 -2.56 5.18 -12.24
C GLY A 292 -3.60 4.64 -13.21
N ARG A 293 -4.69 4.05 -12.69
CA ARG A 293 -5.81 3.53 -13.49
C ARG A 293 -6.68 4.63 -14.08
N ALA A 294 -6.73 5.78 -13.43
CA ALA A 294 -7.54 6.92 -13.88
C ALA A 294 -6.74 7.93 -14.71
N ILE A 295 -5.46 7.69 -15.02
CA ILE A 295 -4.58 8.67 -15.65
C ILE A 295 -5.11 9.14 -17.00
N ASP A 296 -5.72 8.27 -17.76
CA ASP A 296 -6.32 8.61 -19.05
C ASP A 296 -7.58 9.48 -18.92
N GLN A 297 -8.21 9.48 -17.74
CA GLN A 297 -9.37 10.32 -17.39
C GLN A 297 -8.91 11.61 -16.67
N ALA A 298 -7.67 11.65 -16.17
CA ALA A 298 -7.08 12.80 -15.55
C ALA A 298 -6.51 13.75 -16.61
N HIS A 299 -7.20 14.85 -16.84
CA HIS A 299 -6.77 15.84 -17.84
C HIS A 299 -5.55 16.61 -17.32
N PRO A 300 -4.44 16.66 -18.09
CA PRO A 300 -3.26 17.45 -17.71
C PRO A 300 -3.61 18.94 -17.61
N ALA A 301 -2.85 19.68 -16.79
CA ALA A 301 -3.03 21.11 -16.67
C ALA A 301 -2.75 21.78 -18.03
N ILE A 302 -3.69 22.63 -18.46
CA ILE A 302 -3.43 23.50 -19.61
C ILE A 302 -2.50 24.62 -19.09
N VAL A 303 -1.22 24.48 -19.33
CA VAL A 303 -0.29 25.61 -19.21
C VAL A 303 -0.69 26.55 -20.34
N ARG A 304 -1.42 27.63 -20.04
CA ARG A 304 -1.53 28.72 -21.00
C ARG A 304 -0.09 29.14 -21.30
N ALA A 305 0.35 28.90 -22.55
CA ALA A 305 1.54 29.55 -23.04
C ALA A 305 1.40 31.03 -22.61
N THR A 306 2.41 31.56 -21.93
CA THR A 306 2.44 33.01 -21.70
C THR A 306 2.24 33.60 -23.06
N GLU A 307 1.04 34.13 -23.33
CA GLU A 307 0.81 34.91 -24.53
C GLU A 307 1.96 35.90 -24.53
N ASN A 308 2.87 35.72 -25.47
CA ASN A 308 3.70 36.81 -25.91
C ASN A 308 2.68 37.90 -26.20
N LYS A 309 2.50 38.85 -25.26
CA LYS A 309 1.64 40.00 -25.48
C LYS A 309 2.21 40.64 -26.70
N GLY A 310 1.67 40.23 -27.83
CA GLY A 310 1.99 40.90 -29.07
C GLY A 310 1.79 42.39 -28.87
N PRO A 311 2.51 43.20 -29.59
CA PRO A 311 2.62 44.64 -29.41
C PRO A 311 1.24 45.25 -29.14
N ARG A 312 1.13 45.95 -28.03
CA ARG A 312 -0.15 46.58 -27.55
C ARG A 312 -0.50 47.81 -28.36
N ASP A 313 0.26 48.08 -29.42
CA ASP A 313 0.13 49.29 -30.18
C ASP A 313 -0.67 49.07 -31.47
N ARG A 314 -1.50 50.04 -31.80
CA ARG A 314 -2.41 50.02 -32.98
C ARG A 314 -1.61 49.95 -34.30
N TRP A 315 -0.34 50.41 -34.29
CA TRP A 315 0.58 50.39 -35.42
C TRP A 315 1.15 49.00 -35.69
N ASP A 316 1.39 48.22 -34.67
CA ASP A 316 1.97 46.88 -34.80
C ASP A 316 0.98 45.87 -35.42
N LYS A 317 -0.34 46.08 -35.28
CA LYS A 317 -1.35 45.31 -35.99
C LYS A 317 -1.38 45.59 -37.50
N ALA A 318 -0.98 46.79 -37.91
CA ALA A 318 -0.88 47.15 -39.36
C ALA A 318 0.31 46.47 -40.00
N PHE A 319 1.46 46.42 -39.33
CA PHE A 319 2.67 45.75 -39.89
C PHE A 319 2.60 44.24 -39.90
N SER A 320 1.83 43.59 -39.02
CA SER A 320 1.64 42.14 -39.06
C SER A 320 0.72 41.70 -40.24
N LYS A 321 -0.20 42.56 -40.67
CA LYS A 321 -1.05 42.29 -41.83
C LYS A 321 -0.31 42.42 -43.16
N GLU A 322 0.67 43.32 -43.27
CA GLU A 322 1.46 43.45 -44.49
C GLU A 322 2.41 42.24 -44.72
N ARG A 323 2.87 41.56 -43.70
CA ARG A 323 3.68 40.35 -43.86
C ARG A 323 2.90 39.10 -44.34
N GLU A 324 1.60 39.05 -44.14
CA GLU A 324 0.78 37.92 -44.64
C GLU A 324 0.39 38.07 -46.10
N VAL A 325 0.50 39.28 -46.68
CA VAL A 325 0.13 39.55 -48.07
C VAL A 325 1.29 39.28 -49.07
N ASP A 326 2.53 39.31 -48.63
CA ASP A 326 3.69 39.14 -49.51
C ASP A 326 4.08 37.68 -49.80
N THR A 327 3.42 36.68 -49.18
CA THR A 327 3.68 35.25 -49.44
C THR A 327 2.94 34.66 -50.64
N TRP A 328 2.11 35.46 -51.33
CA TRP A 328 1.28 34.98 -52.49
C TRP A 328 1.81 35.47 -53.87
N LYS A 329 3.01 36.05 -53.97
CA LYS A 329 3.53 36.58 -55.24
C LYS A 329 4.85 35.98 -55.66
N VAL A 330 5.07 34.66 -55.41
CA VAL A 330 6.15 33.95 -56.10
C VAL A 330 5.70 32.53 -56.42
N THR A 331 5.13 32.40 -57.58
CA THR A 331 5.30 31.30 -58.53
C THR A 331 5.04 31.83 -59.91
#